data_95b9fc57b4dcd1f6a5c1e7a96b773538
#
_entry.id   95b9fc57b4dcd1f6a5c1e7a96b773538
#
_cell.length_a   1.000
_cell.length_b   1.000
_cell.length_c   1.000
_cell.angle_alpha   90.00
_cell.angle_beta   90.00
_cell.angle_gamma   90.00
#
_symmetry.space_group_name_H-M   'P 1'
#
loop_
_entity.id
_entity.type
_entity.pdbx_description
1 polymer ?
#
loop_
_entity_poly.entity_id
_entity_poly.type
_entity_poly.pdbx_seq_one_letter_code
_entity_poly.pdbx_strand_id
1 'polypeptide(L)'
;MREFNINQPAQRSVDWFRARLGHFTGSNIVKLMGCGRKKDDIFSSTAISYIYQVASERMLADGVVNDDDALCEYIEQVSHTNRAMQFGIDNEDKARILYELMTGNRVTELSSVEHAKVENYAASPDGVVEKSDICVEIKCPKPETAVRYMANISDGETLKEVMPDYYWQVQAEMDCTGASGCDFVVYCPFLHKQLHIVRIERNDEAILQIHERIALAEKYISENIIKNKNSDKDDGNNRSFEVGDADTDRDKPKRKGVAKA
;
A
#
# COMPACT_ATOMS: atom_id res chain seq x y z
N MET A 1 -11.11 23.54 -3.47
CA MET A 1 -10.72 22.29 -4.18
C MET A 1 -9.22 22.35 -4.39
N ARG A 2 -8.50 21.30 -4.02
CA ARG A 2 -7.05 21.22 -4.27
C ARG A 2 -6.85 20.97 -5.77
N GLU A 3 -6.00 21.76 -6.43
CA GLU A 3 -5.61 21.47 -7.81
C GLU A 3 -4.65 20.28 -7.81
N PHE A 4 -4.97 19.24 -8.57
CA PHE A 4 -4.11 18.10 -8.78
C PHE A 4 -3.33 18.25 -10.08
N ASN A 5 -2.05 17.89 -10.05
CA ASN A 5 -1.24 17.85 -11.26
C ASN A 5 -1.70 16.65 -12.12
N ILE A 6 -2.26 16.92 -13.29
CA ILE A 6 -2.72 15.87 -14.23
C ILE A 6 -1.58 15.13 -14.94
N ASN A 7 -0.34 15.61 -14.83
CA ASN A 7 0.85 14.95 -15.38
C ASN A 7 1.52 14.02 -14.35
N GLN A 8 0.75 13.37 -13.50
CA GLN A 8 1.27 12.42 -12.54
C GLN A 8 1.52 11.04 -13.18
N PRO A 9 2.46 10.23 -12.63
CA PRO A 9 2.65 8.86 -13.08
C PRO A 9 1.35 8.06 -13.02
N ALA A 10 1.09 7.25 -14.06
CA ALA A 10 -0.06 6.35 -14.04
C ALA A 10 0.04 5.40 -12.84
N GLN A 11 -1.10 5.07 -12.23
CA GLN A 11 -1.14 4.07 -11.16
C GLN A 11 -0.49 2.75 -11.64
N ARG A 12 0.23 2.10 -10.74
CA ARG A 12 0.96 0.84 -10.99
C ARG A 12 2.15 0.96 -11.95
N SER A 13 2.51 2.17 -12.42
CA SER A 13 3.79 2.39 -13.11
C SER A 13 4.97 2.34 -12.11
N VAL A 14 6.19 2.15 -12.63
CA VAL A 14 7.41 2.16 -11.79
C VAL A 14 7.54 3.46 -11.00
N ASP A 15 7.25 4.59 -11.63
CA ASP A 15 7.27 5.90 -10.98
C ASP A 15 6.20 6.06 -9.91
N TRP A 16 5.04 5.45 -10.09
CA TRP A 16 4.01 5.42 -9.04
C TRP A 16 4.46 4.60 -7.83
N PHE A 17 5.12 3.46 -8.04
CA PHE A 17 5.73 2.69 -6.94
C PHE A 17 6.84 3.49 -6.27
N ARG A 18 7.72 4.11 -7.06
CA ARG A 18 8.81 4.95 -6.55
C ARG A 18 8.31 6.08 -5.66
N ALA A 19 7.26 6.78 -6.07
CA ALA A 19 6.64 7.86 -5.29
C ALA A 19 6.01 7.40 -3.97
N ARG A 20 5.80 6.10 -3.79
CA ARG A 20 5.17 5.52 -2.58
C ARG A 20 6.18 4.87 -1.63
N LEU A 21 7.43 4.67 -2.07
CA LEU A 21 8.46 4.06 -1.24
C LEU A 21 8.67 4.83 0.07
N GLY A 22 8.65 4.10 1.16
CA GLY A 22 8.88 4.66 2.49
C GLY A 22 7.74 5.52 3.05
N HIS A 23 6.56 5.52 2.40
CA HIS A 23 5.37 6.20 2.90
C HIS A 23 4.43 5.23 3.61
N PHE A 24 3.76 5.72 4.65
CA PHE A 24 2.54 5.10 5.14
C PHE A 24 1.44 5.36 4.11
N THR A 25 0.88 4.29 3.55
CA THR A 25 -0.04 4.42 2.40
C THR A 25 -1.47 4.13 2.81
N GLY A 26 -2.44 4.85 2.22
CA GLY A 26 -3.86 4.70 2.53
C GLY A 26 -4.35 3.26 2.50
N SER A 27 -3.97 2.48 1.48
CA SER A 27 -4.35 1.05 1.34
C SER A 27 -3.77 0.13 2.43
N ASN A 28 -2.73 0.57 3.15
CA ASN A 28 -2.09 -0.20 4.23
C ASN A 28 -2.30 0.43 5.61
N ILE A 29 -2.94 1.58 5.70
CA ILE A 29 -3.04 2.35 6.95
C ILE A 29 -3.73 1.56 8.07
N VAL A 30 -4.68 0.71 7.73
CA VAL A 30 -5.36 -0.18 8.69
C VAL A 30 -4.38 -1.03 9.51
N LYS A 31 -3.23 -1.40 8.93
CA LYS A 31 -2.21 -2.18 9.62
C LYS A 31 -1.66 -1.45 10.86
N LEU A 32 -1.63 -0.11 10.83
CA LEU A 32 -1.22 0.71 11.97
C LEU A 32 -2.31 0.85 13.04
N MET A 33 -3.58 0.66 12.69
CA MET A 33 -4.70 0.94 13.60
C MET A 33 -4.86 -0.11 14.71
N GLY A 34 -4.22 -1.27 14.57
CA GLY A 34 -4.25 -2.33 15.57
C GLY A 34 -3.33 -2.05 16.77
N CYS A 35 -3.86 -2.26 17.99
CA CYS A 35 -3.08 -2.24 19.22
C CYS A 35 -2.52 -3.62 19.55
N GLY A 36 -1.47 -3.67 20.37
CA GLY A 36 -0.92 -4.91 20.89
C GLY A 36 -1.86 -5.60 21.88
N ARG A 37 -1.53 -6.86 22.21
CA ARG A 37 -2.36 -7.66 23.14
C ARG A 37 -2.20 -7.25 24.60
N LYS A 38 -1.02 -6.75 24.98
CA LYS A 38 -0.77 -6.25 26.33
C LYS A 38 -1.16 -4.78 26.40
N LYS A 39 -1.56 -4.34 27.60
CA LYS A 39 -2.03 -2.97 27.82
C LYS A 39 -1.00 -1.91 27.44
N ASP A 40 0.28 -2.22 27.54
CA ASP A 40 1.39 -1.30 27.25
C ASP A 40 1.92 -1.42 25.81
N ASP A 41 1.43 -2.36 25.03
CA ASP A 41 1.84 -2.56 23.64
C ASP A 41 1.09 -1.56 22.74
N ILE A 42 1.76 -0.49 22.34
CA ILE A 42 1.20 0.54 21.45
C ILE A 42 0.80 -0.07 20.09
N PHE A 43 1.60 -0.98 19.55
CA PHE A 43 1.42 -1.56 18.22
C PHE A 43 1.17 -3.07 18.27
N SER A 44 0.28 -3.55 17.42
CA SER A 44 0.14 -4.97 17.13
C SER A 44 1.37 -5.52 16.38
N SER A 45 1.53 -6.84 16.33
CA SER A 45 2.58 -7.46 15.50
C SER A 45 2.48 -7.09 14.02
N THR A 46 1.25 -6.96 13.50
CA THR A 46 1.00 -6.51 12.13
C THR A 46 1.46 -5.07 11.92
N ALA A 47 1.18 -4.18 12.88
CA ALA A 47 1.64 -2.78 12.83
C ALA A 47 3.17 -2.71 12.84
N ILE A 48 3.82 -3.47 13.73
CA ILE A 48 5.29 -3.54 13.80
C ILE A 48 5.89 -4.03 12.48
N SER A 49 5.32 -5.09 11.89
CA SER A 49 5.78 -5.59 10.58
C SER A 49 5.66 -4.53 9.48
N TYR A 50 4.56 -3.77 9.47
CA TYR A 50 4.36 -2.70 8.50
C TYR A 50 5.32 -1.51 8.74
N ILE A 51 5.60 -1.16 9.99
CA ILE A 51 6.60 -0.14 10.33
C ILE A 51 7.99 -0.54 9.82
N TYR A 52 8.39 -1.81 10.00
CA TYR A 52 9.65 -2.32 9.46
C TYR A 52 9.67 -2.32 7.93
N GLN A 53 8.56 -2.64 7.27
CA GLN A 53 8.45 -2.55 5.81
C GLN A 53 8.72 -1.11 5.35
N VAL A 54 8.01 -0.13 5.89
CA VAL A 54 8.19 1.30 5.56
C VAL A 54 9.62 1.75 5.84
N ALA A 55 10.19 1.38 6.97
CA ALA A 55 11.58 1.70 7.30
C ALA A 55 12.56 1.07 6.32
N SER A 56 12.36 -0.20 5.91
CA SER A 56 13.24 -0.88 4.95
C SER A 56 13.20 -0.23 3.57
N GLU A 57 12.04 0.23 3.12
CA GLU A 57 11.89 0.97 1.87
C GLU A 57 12.69 2.28 1.86
N ARG A 58 12.75 2.99 3.01
CA ARG A 58 13.59 4.20 3.18
C ARG A 58 15.08 3.91 3.25
N MET A 59 15.45 2.65 3.40
CA MET A 59 16.84 2.20 3.51
C MET A 59 17.33 1.50 2.25
N LEU A 60 16.53 1.46 1.20
CA LEU A 60 16.94 0.93 -0.10
C LEU A 60 18.17 1.70 -0.61
N ALA A 61 19.06 0.98 -1.28
CA ALA A 61 20.22 1.60 -1.91
C ALA A 61 19.78 2.50 -3.08
N ASP A 62 20.50 3.62 -3.28
CA ASP A 62 20.22 4.57 -4.35
C ASP A 62 20.16 3.91 -5.73
N GLY A 63 21.00 2.89 -5.97
CA GLY A 63 21.02 2.11 -7.20
C GLY A 63 19.74 1.28 -7.43
N VAL A 64 18.99 0.95 -6.37
CA VAL A 64 17.68 0.29 -6.51
C VAL A 64 16.58 1.31 -6.77
N VAL A 65 16.61 2.45 -6.06
CA VAL A 65 15.57 3.47 -6.16
C VAL A 65 15.61 4.22 -7.49
N ASN A 66 16.82 4.49 -8.01
CA ASN A 66 17.04 5.34 -9.18
C ASN A 66 17.18 4.57 -10.51
N ASP A 67 17.21 3.24 -10.47
CA ASP A 67 17.26 2.38 -11.66
C ASP A 67 15.92 1.65 -11.82
N ASP A 68 15.28 1.77 -12.98
CA ASP A 68 13.95 1.23 -13.22
C ASP A 68 13.93 -0.31 -13.21
N ASP A 69 14.96 -0.95 -13.76
CA ASP A 69 15.05 -2.41 -13.83
C ASP A 69 15.26 -2.99 -12.43
N ALA A 70 16.18 -2.40 -11.64
CA ALA A 70 16.42 -2.80 -10.26
C ALA A 70 15.20 -2.57 -9.35
N LEU A 71 14.49 -1.46 -9.56
CA LEU A 71 13.26 -1.19 -8.82
C LEU A 71 12.14 -2.16 -9.21
N CYS A 72 11.99 -2.50 -10.48
CA CYS A 72 11.05 -3.52 -10.94
C CYS A 72 11.34 -4.88 -10.28
N GLU A 73 12.62 -5.31 -10.28
CA GLU A 73 13.02 -6.54 -9.61
C GLU A 73 12.67 -6.53 -8.10
N TYR A 74 12.95 -5.44 -7.42
CA TYR A 74 12.57 -5.26 -6.01
C TYR A 74 11.05 -5.37 -5.83
N ILE A 75 10.27 -4.67 -6.66
CA ILE A 75 8.79 -4.70 -6.58
C ILE A 75 8.27 -6.12 -6.80
N GLU A 76 8.79 -6.86 -7.77
CA GLU A 76 8.42 -8.27 -8.01
C GLU A 76 8.70 -9.17 -6.81
N GLN A 77 9.80 -8.94 -6.10
CA GLN A 77 10.17 -9.72 -4.90
C GLN A 77 9.23 -9.45 -3.71
N VAL A 78 8.76 -8.21 -3.54
CA VAL A 78 7.98 -7.82 -2.36
C VAL A 78 6.47 -7.79 -2.61
N SER A 79 6.04 -7.74 -3.88
CA SER A 79 4.63 -7.67 -4.25
C SER A 79 4.04 -9.06 -4.51
N HIS A 80 2.87 -9.30 -3.96
CA HIS A 80 2.12 -10.53 -4.21
C HIS A 80 0.81 -10.20 -4.92
N THR A 81 0.82 -10.32 -6.24
CA THR A 81 -0.42 -10.23 -7.03
C THR A 81 -1.09 -11.60 -7.11
N ASN A 82 -2.33 -11.70 -6.71
CA ASN A 82 -3.14 -12.91 -6.85
C ASN A 82 -4.25 -12.72 -7.90
N ARG A 83 -4.94 -13.82 -8.26
CA ARG A 83 -6.02 -13.77 -9.27
C ARG A 83 -7.15 -12.79 -8.93
N ALA A 84 -7.45 -12.60 -7.66
CA ALA A 84 -8.51 -11.67 -7.25
C ALA A 84 -8.07 -10.21 -7.43
N MET A 85 -6.81 -9.91 -7.13
CA MET A 85 -6.22 -8.58 -7.39
C MET A 85 -6.17 -8.29 -8.89
N GLN A 86 -5.72 -9.27 -9.70
CA GLN A 86 -5.69 -9.12 -11.16
C GLN A 86 -7.10 -8.89 -11.72
N PHE A 87 -8.09 -9.64 -11.26
CA PHE A 87 -9.49 -9.42 -11.64
C PHE A 87 -9.97 -8.00 -11.28
N GLY A 88 -9.56 -7.47 -10.12
CA GLY A 88 -9.81 -6.09 -9.72
C GLY A 88 -9.26 -5.10 -10.73
N ILE A 89 -7.97 -5.23 -11.05
CA ILE A 89 -7.25 -4.39 -12.02
C ILE A 89 -7.94 -4.40 -13.40
N ASP A 90 -8.27 -5.59 -13.91
CA ASP A 90 -8.86 -5.77 -15.25
C ASP A 90 -10.28 -5.18 -15.39
N ASN A 91 -10.94 -4.89 -14.27
CA ASN A 91 -12.33 -4.41 -14.27
C ASN A 91 -12.51 -2.99 -13.71
N GLU A 92 -11.47 -2.36 -13.20
CA GLU A 92 -11.53 -1.01 -12.61
C GLU A 92 -11.98 0.05 -13.62
N ASP A 93 -11.42 0.05 -14.85
CA ASP A 93 -11.82 0.96 -15.93
C ASP A 93 -13.30 0.79 -16.31
N LYS A 94 -13.78 -0.45 -16.37
CA LYS A 94 -15.20 -0.73 -16.67
C LYS A 94 -16.11 -0.22 -15.57
N ALA A 95 -15.69 -0.38 -14.32
CA ALA A 95 -16.41 0.12 -13.16
C ALA A 95 -16.49 1.65 -13.18
N ARG A 96 -15.37 2.33 -13.48
CA ARG A 96 -15.29 3.79 -13.61
C ARG A 96 -16.21 4.31 -14.72
N ILE A 97 -16.15 3.72 -15.92
CA ILE A 97 -17.03 4.08 -17.02
C ILE A 97 -18.51 3.91 -16.64
N LEU A 98 -18.87 2.80 -15.99
CA LEU A 98 -20.23 2.56 -15.57
C LEU A 98 -20.68 3.53 -14.47
N TYR A 99 -19.78 3.86 -13.52
CA TYR A 99 -20.02 4.89 -12.51
C TYR A 99 -20.31 6.25 -13.16
N GLU A 100 -19.50 6.70 -14.11
CA GLU A 100 -19.69 7.95 -14.84
C GLU A 100 -21.04 7.97 -15.60
N LEU A 101 -21.38 6.87 -16.27
CA LEU A 101 -22.64 6.75 -17.00
C LEU A 101 -23.86 6.81 -16.07
N MET A 102 -23.79 6.20 -14.89
CA MET A 102 -24.91 6.13 -13.96
C MET A 102 -25.10 7.42 -13.14
N THR A 103 -24.00 8.11 -12.83
CA THR A 103 -24.04 9.31 -11.99
C THR A 103 -24.05 10.61 -12.78
N GLY A 104 -23.63 10.59 -14.05
CA GLY A 104 -23.37 11.76 -14.86
C GLY A 104 -22.09 12.52 -14.46
N ASN A 105 -21.35 12.03 -13.48
CA ASN A 105 -20.07 12.58 -13.05
C ASN A 105 -18.96 12.23 -14.05
N ARG A 106 -17.89 13.03 -14.03
CA ARG A 106 -16.60 12.68 -14.66
C ARG A 106 -15.58 12.43 -13.57
N VAL A 107 -14.75 11.43 -13.77
CA VAL A 107 -13.68 11.05 -12.82
C VAL A 107 -12.32 11.31 -13.44
N THR A 108 -11.52 12.13 -12.78
CA THR A 108 -10.10 12.28 -13.10
C THR A 108 -9.30 11.30 -12.26
N GLU A 109 -8.57 10.41 -12.91
CA GLU A 109 -7.67 9.48 -12.23
C GLU A 109 -6.56 10.22 -11.51
N LEU A 110 -6.22 9.77 -10.32
CA LEU A 110 -5.10 10.31 -9.56
C LEU A 110 -4.01 9.24 -9.39
N SER A 111 -2.78 9.72 -9.32
CA SER A 111 -1.63 8.93 -8.91
C SER A 111 -1.54 8.85 -7.38
N SER A 112 -0.33 8.80 -6.83
CA SER A 112 -0.11 8.95 -5.40
C SER A 112 -0.19 10.41 -4.99
N VAL A 113 -1.01 10.70 -3.99
CA VAL A 113 -1.18 12.05 -3.41
C VAL A 113 -0.55 12.06 -2.02
N GLU A 114 0.56 12.78 -1.89
CA GLU A 114 1.18 12.99 -0.59
C GLU A 114 0.34 13.95 0.27
N HIS A 115 0.27 13.69 1.56
CA HIS A 115 -0.42 14.57 2.49
C HIS A 115 0.34 15.89 2.66
N ALA A 116 -0.40 17.01 2.64
CA ALA A 116 0.20 18.36 2.59
C ALA A 116 1.00 18.75 3.86
N LYS A 117 0.76 18.11 5.00
CA LYS A 117 1.31 18.50 6.31
C LYS A 117 1.91 17.33 7.10
N VAL A 118 1.46 16.11 6.86
CA VAL A 118 1.98 14.90 7.51
C VAL A 118 3.00 14.28 6.58
N GLU A 119 4.25 14.29 7.00
CA GLU A 119 5.35 13.73 6.21
C GLU A 119 5.23 12.21 6.07
N ASN A 120 5.73 11.68 4.96
CA ASN A 120 5.78 10.25 4.68
C ASN A 120 4.39 9.56 4.73
N TYR A 121 3.37 10.28 4.34
CA TYR A 121 2.00 9.78 4.28
C TYR A 121 1.38 10.12 2.93
N ALA A 122 0.86 9.11 2.25
CA ALA A 122 0.28 9.25 0.93
C ALA A 122 -0.92 8.31 0.73
N ALA A 123 -1.82 8.69 -0.17
CA ALA A 123 -2.92 7.84 -0.61
C ALA A 123 -3.08 7.90 -2.13
N SER A 124 -3.67 6.88 -2.72
CA SER A 124 -3.91 6.79 -4.16
C SER A 124 -5.35 6.35 -4.40
N PRO A 125 -6.33 7.28 -4.30
CA PRO A 125 -7.70 6.98 -4.68
C PRO A 125 -7.76 6.65 -6.19
N ASP A 126 -8.75 5.89 -6.61
CA ASP A 126 -8.94 5.56 -8.03
C ASP A 126 -9.32 6.78 -8.87
N GLY A 127 -9.73 7.85 -8.21
CA GLY A 127 -9.92 9.15 -8.84
C GLY A 127 -10.62 10.18 -7.97
N VAL A 128 -10.88 11.34 -8.57
CA VAL A 128 -11.70 12.42 -8.00
C VAL A 128 -12.77 12.83 -8.99
N VAL A 129 -13.95 13.15 -8.49
CA VAL A 129 -15.05 13.67 -9.30
C VAL A 129 -14.74 15.10 -9.71
N GLU A 130 -14.74 15.37 -11.02
CA GLU A 130 -14.46 16.72 -11.55
C GLU A 130 -15.42 17.76 -10.97
N LYS A 131 -14.87 18.91 -10.62
CA LYS A 131 -15.64 20.05 -10.06
C LYS A 131 -16.37 19.74 -8.75
N SER A 132 -15.95 18.69 -8.07
CA SER A 132 -16.48 18.25 -6.78
C SER A 132 -15.33 18.06 -5.79
N ASP A 133 -15.64 17.90 -4.52
CA ASP A 133 -14.72 17.56 -3.44
C ASP A 133 -14.89 16.08 -3.00
N ILE A 134 -15.25 15.22 -3.94
CA ILE A 134 -15.49 13.80 -3.73
C ILE A 134 -14.37 12.99 -4.40
N CYS A 135 -13.75 12.08 -3.66
CA CYS A 135 -12.90 11.04 -4.23
C CYS A 135 -13.71 9.77 -4.55
N VAL A 136 -13.11 8.88 -5.31
CA VAL A 136 -13.73 7.62 -5.74
C VAL A 136 -12.78 6.49 -5.41
N GLU A 137 -13.29 5.45 -4.77
CA GLU A 137 -12.58 4.21 -4.51
C GLU A 137 -13.39 3.03 -5.05
N ILE A 138 -12.80 2.24 -5.95
CA ILE A 138 -13.46 1.17 -6.71
C ILE A 138 -13.00 -0.19 -6.21
N LYS A 139 -13.93 -1.06 -5.92
CA LYS A 139 -13.66 -2.46 -5.59
C LYS A 139 -14.40 -3.39 -6.53
N CYS A 140 -13.64 -4.29 -7.18
CA CYS A 140 -14.18 -5.29 -8.11
C CYS A 140 -14.01 -6.71 -7.51
N PRO A 141 -14.79 -7.08 -6.49
CA PRO A 141 -14.67 -8.38 -5.84
C PRO A 141 -15.35 -9.47 -6.66
N LYS A 142 -15.12 -10.75 -6.27
CA LYS A 142 -15.89 -11.89 -6.80
C LYS A 142 -17.38 -11.77 -6.46
N PRO A 143 -18.27 -12.46 -7.23
CA PRO A 143 -19.73 -12.32 -7.08
C PRO A 143 -20.26 -12.48 -5.67
N GLU A 144 -19.85 -13.51 -4.93
CA GLU A 144 -20.33 -13.75 -3.56
C GLU A 144 -19.92 -12.63 -2.60
N THR A 145 -18.73 -12.08 -2.79
CA THR A 145 -18.22 -10.96 -2.00
C THR A 145 -18.92 -9.66 -2.38
N ALA A 146 -19.17 -9.44 -3.68
CA ALA A 146 -19.92 -8.28 -4.17
C ALA A 146 -21.33 -8.26 -3.58
N VAL A 147 -22.05 -9.38 -3.62
CA VAL A 147 -23.40 -9.50 -3.04
C VAL A 147 -23.37 -9.18 -1.54
N ARG A 148 -22.38 -9.70 -0.80
CA ARG A 148 -22.24 -9.40 0.63
C ARG A 148 -22.03 -7.91 0.89
N TYR A 149 -21.18 -7.23 0.09
CA TYR A 149 -20.94 -5.80 0.23
C TYR A 149 -22.19 -4.99 -0.12
N MET A 150 -22.84 -5.28 -1.25
CA MET A 150 -24.05 -4.61 -1.69
C MET A 150 -25.23 -4.74 -0.71
N ALA A 151 -25.26 -5.85 0.06
CA ALA A 151 -26.33 -6.11 1.02
C ALA A 151 -26.08 -5.47 2.40
N ASN A 152 -24.80 -5.22 2.77
CA ASN A 152 -24.46 -4.86 4.14
C ASN A 152 -23.74 -3.52 4.28
N ILE A 153 -23.35 -2.88 3.16
CA ILE A 153 -22.67 -1.58 3.20
C ILE A 153 -23.62 -0.52 2.63
N SER A 154 -24.02 0.42 3.47
CA SER A 154 -24.92 1.53 3.12
C SER A 154 -24.38 2.91 3.51
N ASP A 155 -23.35 2.94 4.37
CA ASP A 155 -22.74 4.16 4.91
C ASP A 155 -21.35 3.87 5.49
N GLY A 156 -20.72 4.88 6.11
CA GLY A 156 -19.39 4.75 6.70
C GLY A 156 -19.33 3.81 7.90
N GLU A 157 -20.35 3.75 8.72
CA GLU A 157 -20.39 2.88 9.90
C GLU A 157 -20.47 1.40 9.48
N THR A 158 -21.37 1.10 8.56
CA THR A 158 -21.50 -0.26 8.01
C THR A 158 -20.26 -0.68 7.22
N LEU A 159 -19.61 0.25 6.49
CA LEU A 159 -18.32 -0.02 5.85
C LEU A 159 -17.25 -0.38 6.90
N LYS A 160 -17.18 0.38 8.02
CA LYS A 160 -16.25 0.12 9.11
C LYS A 160 -16.46 -1.24 9.77
N GLU A 161 -17.71 -1.64 9.95
CA GLU A 161 -18.08 -2.95 10.52
C GLU A 161 -17.76 -4.12 9.58
N VAL A 162 -18.12 -4.00 8.30
CA VAL A 162 -18.03 -5.09 7.32
C VAL A 162 -16.62 -5.20 6.75
N MET A 163 -15.98 -4.07 6.48
CA MET A 163 -14.65 -3.97 5.86
C MET A 163 -13.84 -2.80 6.46
N PRO A 164 -13.31 -2.95 7.68
CA PRO A 164 -12.54 -1.89 8.32
C PRO A 164 -11.32 -1.45 7.50
N ASP A 165 -10.71 -2.37 6.72
CA ASP A 165 -9.58 -2.04 5.85
C ASP A 165 -9.95 -0.95 4.84
N TYR A 166 -11.10 -1.08 4.19
CA TYR A 166 -11.56 -0.10 3.21
C TYR A 166 -12.07 1.18 3.88
N TYR A 167 -12.65 1.10 5.08
CA TYR A 167 -13.01 2.29 5.83
C TYR A 167 -11.80 3.18 6.12
N TRP A 168 -10.72 2.61 6.66
CA TRP A 168 -9.51 3.35 6.94
C TRP A 168 -8.83 3.85 5.67
N GLN A 169 -8.89 3.07 4.58
CA GLN A 169 -8.37 3.47 3.28
C GLN A 169 -9.07 4.72 2.76
N VAL A 170 -10.39 4.74 2.68
CA VAL A 170 -11.13 5.91 2.15
C VAL A 170 -11.01 7.13 3.05
N GLN A 171 -10.88 6.98 4.38
CA GLN A 171 -10.58 8.11 5.27
C GLN A 171 -9.19 8.69 4.98
N ALA A 172 -8.19 7.85 4.75
CA ALA A 172 -6.84 8.27 4.36
C ALA A 172 -6.83 8.98 2.98
N GLU A 173 -7.61 8.50 2.04
CA GLU A 173 -7.76 9.11 0.71
C GLU A 173 -8.40 10.49 0.79
N MET A 174 -9.49 10.63 1.53
CA MET A 174 -10.13 11.93 1.78
C MET A 174 -9.18 12.90 2.48
N ASP A 175 -8.34 12.41 3.37
CA ASP A 175 -7.38 13.24 4.08
C ASP A 175 -6.26 13.75 3.17
N CYS A 176 -5.63 12.88 2.40
CA CYS A 176 -4.57 13.26 1.47
C CYS A 176 -5.07 14.16 0.34
N THR A 177 -6.28 13.93 -0.15
CA THR A 177 -6.87 14.73 -1.24
C THR A 177 -7.52 16.01 -0.75
N GLY A 178 -7.95 16.07 0.51
CA GLY A 178 -8.79 17.14 1.06
C GLY A 178 -10.26 17.00 0.65
N ALA A 179 -10.68 15.82 0.20
CA ALA A 179 -12.07 15.54 -0.15
C ALA A 179 -12.96 15.51 1.10
N SER A 180 -14.22 15.95 0.95
CA SER A 180 -15.24 15.93 2.01
C SER A 180 -15.99 14.61 2.07
N GLY A 181 -15.93 13.81 1.00
CA GLY A 181 -16.57 12.51 0.89
C GLY A 181 -15.85 11.60 -0.12
N CYS A 182 -16.16 10.32 -0.05
CA CYS A 182 -15.69 9.31 -0.99
C CYS A 182 -16.86 8.50 -1.51
N ASP A 183 -16.99 8.35 -2.82
CA ASP A 183 -17.89 7.37 -3.40
C ASP A 183 -17.19 6.00 -3.42
N PHE A 184 -17.59 5.14 -2.47
CA PHE A 184 -17.15 3.76 -2.42
C PHE A 184 -17.97 2.94 -3.41
N VAL A 185 -17.32 2.42 -4.43
CA VAL A 185 -17.94 1.78 -5.58
C VAL A 185 -17.65 0.28 -5.57
N VAL A 186 -18.69 -0.54 -5.51
CA VAL A 186 -18.56 -2.00 -5.67
C VAL A 186 -19.07 -2.39 -7.04
N TYR A 187 -18.20 -3.00 -7.85
CA TYR A 187 -18.53 -3.45 -9.20
C TYR A 187 -18.33 -4.94 -9.38
N CYS A 188 -19.30 -5.62 -9.98
CA CYS A 188 -19.18 -7.00 -10.40
C CYS A 188 -19.90 -7.23 -11.74
N PRO A 189 -19.19 -7.51 -12.84
CA PRO A 189 -19.77 -7.64 -14.18
C PRO A 189 -20.71 -8.84 -14.35
N PHE A 190 -20.67 -9.79 -13.43
CA PHE A 190 -21.45 -11.04 -13.49
C PHE A 190 -22.82 -10.96 -12.84
N LEU A 191 -23.15 -9.84 -12.17
CA LEU A 191 -24.41 -9.64 -11.49
C LEU A 191 -25.39 -8.83 -12.35
N HIS A 192 -26.70 -9.04 -12.18
CA HIS A 192 -27.72 -8.19 -12.83
C HIS A 192 -27.59 -6.72 -12.38
N LYS A 193 -27.44 -6.48 -11.09
CA LYS A 193 -27.04 -5.18 -10.54
C LYS A 193 -25.51 -5.17 -10.45
N GLN A 194 -24.86 -4.63 -11.47
CA GLN A 194 -23.41 -4.66 -11.59
C GLN A 194 -22.69 -3.65 -10.67
N LEU A 195 -23.35 -2.53 -10.34
CA LEU A 195 -22.76 -1.42 -9.60
C LEU A 195 -23.56 -1.10 -8.33
N HIS A 196 -22.83 -0.82 -7.25
CA HIS A 196 -23.36 -0.30 -6.01
C HIS A 196 -22.44 0.84 -5.54
N ILE A 197 -23.03 1.99 -5.30
CA ILE A 197 -22.31 3.21 -4.92
C ILE A 197 -22.77 3.59 -3.52
N VAL A 198 -21.81 3.82 -2.62
CA VAL A 198 -22.10 4.25 -1.24
C VAL A 198 -21.27 5.51 -0.97
N ARG A 199 -21.93 6.63 -0.62
CA ARG A 199 -21.25 7.83 -0.16
C ARG A 199 -20.75 7.59 1.26
N ILE A 200 -19.44 7.72 1.43
CA ILE A 200 -18.75 7.70 2.72
C ILE A 200 -18.36 9.12 3.07
N GLU A 201 -18.82 9.60 4.19
CA GLU A 201 -18.49 10.94 4.66
C GLU A 201 -17.12 10.95 5.34
N ARG A 202 -16.44 12.08 5.24
CA ARG A 202 -15.19 12.33 5.96
C ARG A 202 -15.42 12.30 7.46
N ASN A 203 -14.56 11.60 8.17
CA ASN A 203 -14.59 11.52 9.63
C ASN A 203 -13.26 12.05 10.20
N ASP A 204 -13.30 13.29 10.68
CA ASP A 204 -12.09 13.96 11.18
C ASP A 204 -11.54 13.31 12.47
N GLU A 205 -12.35 12.62 13.27
CA GLU A 205 -11.87 11.86 14.43
C GLU A 205 -11.07 10.62 13.99
N ALA A 206 -11.55 9.91 12.95
CA ALA A 206 -10.81 8.79 12.37
C ALA A 206 -9.49 9.26 11.73
N ILE A 207 -9.51 10.38 11.04
CA ILE A 207 -8.32 10.99 10.45
C ILE A 207 -7.30 11.40 11.51
N LEU A 208 -7.75 11.98 12.61
CA LEU A 208 -6.87 12.32 13.74
C LEU A 208 -6.20 11.05 14.30
N GLN A 209 -6.93 9.95 14.44
CA GLN A 209 -6.35 8.66 14.85
C GLN A 209 -5.28 8.17 13.86
N ILE A 210 -5.49 8.33 12.54
CA ILE A 210 -4.48 8.00 11.53
C ILE A 210 -3.20 8.83 11.78
N HIS A 211 -3.33 10.15 11.96
CA HIS A 211 -2.19 11.03 12.20
C HIS A 211 -1.42 10.65 13.47
N GLU A 212 -2.13 10.37 14.56
CA GLU A 212 -1.51 9.92 15.82
C GLU A 212 -0.74 8.61 15.63
N ARG A 213 -1.31 7.65 14.91
CA ARG A 213 -0.66 6.37 14.64
C ARG A 213 0.59 6.51 13.76
N ILE A 214 0.55 7.38 12.73
CA ILE A 214 1.72 7.70 11.91
C ILE A 214 2.81 8.36 12.77
N ALA A 215 2.48 9.36 13.58
CA ALA A 215 3.44 10.03 14.43
C ALA A 215 4.14 9.07 15.41
N LEU A 216 3.38 8.14 16.01
CA LEU A 216 3.94 7.09 16.87
C LEU A 216 4.85 6.13 16.08
N ALA A 217 4.47 5.76 14.85
CA ALA A 217 5.27 4.90 13.99
C ALA A 217 6.58 5.58 13.56
N GLU A 218 6.53 6.86 13.19
CA GLU A 218 7.73 7.66 12.87
C GLU A 218 8.69 7.73 14.06
N LYS A 219 8.14 7.97 15.25
CA LYS A 219 8.94 7.93 16.49
C LYS A 219 9.58 6.56 16.69
N TYR A 220 8.82 5.48 16.49
CA TYR A 220 9.35 4.11 16.60
C TYR A 220 10.49 3.86 15.62
N ILE A 221 10.36 4.28 14.35
CA ILE A 221 11.39 4.16 13.33
C ILE A 221 12.66 4.91 13.76
N SER A 222 12.51 6.16 14.17
CA SER A 222 13.65 7.00 14.56
C SER A 222 14.39 6.47 15.78
N GLU A 223 13.67 5.97 16.78
CA GLU A 223 14.26 5.55 18.07
C GLU A 223 14.81 4.13 18.03
N ASN A 224 14.19 3.21 17.31
CA ASN A 224 14.51 1.78 17.38
C ASN A 224 15.17 1.22 16.14
N ILE A 225 15.06 1.88 14.97
CA ILE A 225 15.58 1.35 13.71
C ILE A 225 16.77 2.18 13.21
N ILE A 226 16.62 3.50 13.14
CA ILE A 226 17.65 4.37 12.55
C ILE A 226 18.77 4.72 13.54
N LYS A 227 18.46 4.93 14.82
CA LYS A 227 19.49 5.26 15.84
C LYS A 227 20.52 4.15 16.05
N ASN A 228 20.11 2.88 15.91
CA ASN A 228 21.02 1.75 16.04
C ASN A 228 22.12 1.72 14.95
N LYS A 229 21.96 2.45 13.83
CA LYS A 229 23.03 2.60 12.82
C LYS A 229 24.16 3.56 13.23
N ASN A 230 23.92 4.47 14.16
CA ASN A 230 24.96 5.45 14.58
C ASN A 230 25.84 4.91 15.71
N SER A 231 25.43 3.85 16.42
CA SER A 231 26.25 3.20 17.42
C SER A 231 27.32 2.26 16.82
N ASP A 232 27.08 1.71 15.62
CA ASP A 232 28.02 0.79 14.96
C ASP A 232 29.14 1.51 14.17
N LYS A 233 29.16 2.84 14.12
CA LYS A 233 30.20 3.61 13.45
C LYS A 233 31.39 3.97 14.32
N ASP A 234 31.36 3.68 15.62
CA ASP A 234 32.41 4.06 16.56
C ASP A 234 33.35 2.93 16.99
N ASP A 235 33.12 1.70 16.52
CA ASP A 235 34.08 0.61 16.67
C ASP A 235 34.95 0.49 15.41
N GLY A 236 35.90 1.43 15.32
CA GLY A 236 37.01 1.37 14.36
C GLY A 236 37.85 0.12 14.57
N ASN A 237 37.50 -0.98 13.89
CA ASN A 237 38.41 -2.07 13.69
C ASN A 237 38.34 -2.57 12.24
N ASN A 238 39.26 -2.00 11.46
CA ASN A 238 39.61 -2.35 10.10
C ASN A 238 40.03 -3.83 10.04
N ARG A 239 39.11 -4.75 9.73
CA ARG A 239 39.49 -6.08 9.26
C ARG A 239 39.31 -6.14 7.76
N SER A 240 40.43 -5.85 7.06
CA SER A 240 40.61 -6.21 5.67
C SER A 240 40.37 -7.70 5.50
N PHE A 241 39.32 -8.07 4.74
CA PHE A 241 39.21 -9.43 4.23
C PHE A 241 40.18 -9.59 3.10
N GLU A 242 41.33 -10.24 3.38
CA GLU A 242 42.17 -10.80 2.32
C GLU A 242 41.45 -11.98 1.70
N VAL A 243 41.16 -11.86 0.42
CA VAL A 243 40.68 -12.96 -0.41
C VAL A 243 41.88 -13.88 -0.63
N GLY A 244 41.94 -14.99 0.10
CA GLY A 244 42.93 -16.01 -0.12
C GLY A 244 42.68 -16.72 -1.43
N ASP A 245 43.64 -16.70 -2.33
CA ASP A 245 43.67 -17.50 -3.55
C ASP A 245 43.54 -18.98 -3.23
N ALA A 246 42.47 -19.61 -3.73
CA ALA A 246 42.31 -21.05 -3.66
C ALA A 246 43.15 -21.70 -4.75
N ASP A 247 44.20 -22.34 -4.29
CA ASP A 247 45.13 -23.16 -5.06
C ASP A 247 44.37 -24.35 -5.73
N THR A 248 44.62 -24.49 -7.01
CA THR A 248 44.15 -25.59 -7.84
C THR A 248 45.02 -26.82 -7.60
N ASP A 249 44.46 -27.90 -7.05
CA ASP A 249 45.07 -29.18 -7.36
C ASP A 249 43.99 -30.24 -7.68
N ARG A 250 44.31 -30.98 -8.75
CA ARG A 250 43.52 -32.03 -9.40
C ARG A 250 43.66 -33.32 -8.58
N ASP A 251 42.57 -34.08 -8.45
CA ASP A 251 42.68 -35.49 -8.72
C ASP A 251 41.39 -36.18 -9.11
N LYS A 252 41.48 -37.12 -10.04
CA LYS A 252 40.45 -37.80 -10.79
C LYS A 252 39.84 -38.99 -10.05
N PRO A 253 38.78 -39.61 -10.57
CA PRO A 253 37.82 -40.40 -9.83
C PRO A 253 38.17 -41.90 -9.75
N LYS A 254 37.75 -42.61 -8.69
CA LYS A 254 37.68 -44.08 -8.69
C LYS A 254 36.21 -44.53 -8.74
N ARG A 255 35.88 -45.21 -9.86
CA ARG A 255 34.71 -46.07 -10.04
C ARG A 255 34.87 -47.34 -9.19
N LYS A 256 33.79 -47.78 -8.56
CA LYS A 256 33.39 -49.16 -8.20
C LYS A 256 32.01 -49.00 -7.55
N GLY A 257 30.98 -49.74 -7.81
CA GLY A 257 30.74 -50.98 -8.50
C GLY A 257 29.30 -51.40 -8.19
N VAL A 258 28.70 -51.99 -9.14
CA VAL A 258 27.32 -52.52 -9.20
C VAL A 258 27.10 -53.56 -8.09
N ALA A 259 25.93 -53.56 -7.43
CA ALA A 259 25.26 -54.80 -7.09
C ALA A 259 23.75 -54.58 -6.90
N LYS A 260 23.02 -55.46 -7.55
CA LYS A 260 21.58 -55.67 -7.57
C LYS A 260 21.04 -56.12 -6.20
N ALA A 261 19.87 -55.73 -5.85
CA ALA A 261 18.73 -56.58 -5.51
C ALA A 261 17.46 -55.73 -5.50
#